data_d145e32bafd1d5bf7112f0aaa18e2829
#
_entry.id   d145e32bafd1d5bf7112f0aaa18e2829
#
_cell.length_a   1.000
_cell.length_b   1.000
_cell.length_c   1.000
_cell.angle_alpha   90.00
_cell.angle_beta   90.00
_cell.angle_gamma   90.00
#
_symmetry.space_group_name_H-M   'P 1'
#
loop_
_entity.id
_entity.type
_entity.pdbx_description
1 polymer ?
#
loop_
_entity_poly.entity_id
_entity_poly.type
_entity_poly.pdbx_seq_one_letter_code
_entity_poly.pdbx_strand_id
1 'polypeptide(L)'
;MPRMLAESIRKTGHNPVFLTDNKTEGIEGCETYRFGFTGENVVWKRMLCYAEYNQEGIYLDSDMMVMKNLEPIMALDFDVALTKVSHQIIDPKGVNLTALMPYNGGFIAVKDKTFLPAMVRHVIDTQNEADVDLTQYWYCDQMTLAEVAGTRNLVELPVKIYNKTVKKPGMDVSGAWVLHFKGRGKEVMESYQ
;
A
#
# COMPACT_ATOMS: atom_id res chain seq x y z
N MET A 1 4.50 6.70 -13.36
CA MET A 1 4.47 6.51 -11.88
C MET A 1 5.26 5.27 -11.43
N PRO A 2 4.97 4.02 -11.82
CA PRO A 2 5.73 2.87 -11.26
C PRO A 2 7.23 2.92 -11.57
N ARG A 3 7.65 3.42 -12.74
CA ARG A 3 9.08 3.62 -13.06
C ARG A 3 9.75 4.63 -12.11
N MET A 4 9.08 5.74 -11.80
CA MET A 4 9.59 6.75 -10.87
C MET A 4 9.73 6.21 -9.45
N LEU A 5 8.75 5.42 -8.98
CA LEU A 5 8.87 4.71 -7.71
C LEU A 5 10.08 3.78 -7.72
N ALA A 6 10.22 2.92 -8.74
CA ALA A 6 11.33 1.99 -8.86
C ALA A 6 12.69 2.69 -8.86
N GLU A 7 12.82 3.81 -9.59
CA GLU A 7 14.03 4.63 -9.59
C GLU A 7 14.33 5.22 -8.21
N SER A 8 13.31 5.75 -7.51
CA SER A 8 13.49 6.29 -6.17
C SER A 8 13.93 5.23 -5.16
N ILE A 9 13.37 4.02 -5.25
CA ILE A 9 13.77 2.88 -4.43
C ILE A 9 15.24 2.52 -4.67
N ARG A 10 15.69 2.46 -5.94
CA ARG A 10 17.10 2.18 -6.26
C ARG A 10 18.05 3.28 -5.78
N LYS A 11 17.67 4.55 -5.93
CA LYS A 11 18.46 5.69 -5.41
C LYS A 11 18.70 5.63 -3.89
N THR A 12 17.82 4.95 -3.16
CA THR A 12 17.95 4.76 -1.70
C THR A 12 18.62 3.43 -1.30
N GLY A 13 19.16 2.69 -2.27
CA GLY A 13 19.96 1.49 -2.04
C GLY A 13 19.16 0.18 -1.95
N HIS A 14 17.88 0.19 -2.35
CA HIS A 14 17.03 -1.00 -2.33
C HIS A 14 16.82 -1.59 -3.72
N ASN A 15 16.44 -2.86 -3.77
CA ASN A 15 16.08 -3.58 -5.00
C ASN A 15 14.55 -3.65 -5.12
N PRO A 16 13.93 -2.89 -6.05
CA PRO A 16 12.50 -2.95 -6.25
C PRO A 16 12.06 -4.23 -6.95
N VAL A 17 10.95 -4.77 -6.51
CA VAL A 17 10.22 -5.86 -7.18
C VAL A 17 8.92 -5.30 -7.74
N PHE A 18 8.65 -5.54 -9.02
CA PHE A 18 7.44 -5.07 -9.68
C PHE A 18 6.41 -6.20 -9.79
N LEU A 19 5.33 -6.05 -9.03
CA LEU A 19 4.20 -6.98 -9.06
C LEU A 19 3.17 -6.47 -10.08
N THR A 20 2.84 -7.26 -11.10
CA THR A 20 2.00 -6.80 -12.20
C THR A 20 1.23 -7.96 -12.85
N ASP A 21 0.33 -7.62 -13.78
CA ASP A 21 -0.38 -8.60 -14.60
C ASP A 21 0.50 -9.20 -15.72
N ASN A 22 -0.06 -10.16 -16.46
CA ASN A 22 0.63 -10.87 -17.54
C ASN A 22 0.85 -10.01 -18.81
N LYS A 23 0.24 -8.83 -18.91
CA LYS A 23 0.26 -7.99 -20.12
C LYS A 23 1.12 -6.74 -19.98
N THR A 24 1.24 -6.21 -18.76
CA THR A 24 2.00 -4.98 -18.49
C THR A 24 3.50 -5.23 -18.68
N GLU A 25 4.17 -4.34 -19.39
CA GLU A 25 5.63 -4.40 -19.54
C GLU A 25 6.33 -4.31 -18.19
N GLY A 26 7.45 -5.05 -18.05
CA GLY A 26 8.33 -4.95 -16.90
C GLY A 26 9.00 -3.57 -16.82
N ILE A 27 9.59 -3.29 -15.68
CA ILE A 27 10.38 -2.07 -15.45
C ILE A 27 11.85 -2.46 -15.48
N GLU A 28 12.63 -1.79 -16.32
CA GLU A 28 14.07 -2.01 -16.41
C GLU A 28 14.75 -1.88 -15.04
N GLY A 29 15.59 -2.86 -14.70
CA GLY A 29 16.26 -2.92 -13.42
C GLY A 29 15.36 -3.31 -12.24
N CYS A 30 14.15 -3.84 -12.50
CA CYS A 30 13.28 -4.44 -11.48
C CYS A 30 13.09 -5.93 -11.77
N GLU A 31 13.16 -6.74 -10.73
CA GLU A 31 12.58 -8.07 -10.79
C GLU A 31 11.07 -7.95 -10.99
N THR A 32 10.49 -8.75 -11.89
CA THR A 32 9.07 -8.64 -12.23
C THR A 32 8.36 -9.97 -11.96
N TYR A 33 7.38 -9.94 -11.07
CA TYR A 33 6.46 -11.04 -10.83
C TYR A 33 5.13 -10.78 -11.51
N ARG A 34 4.63 -11.79 -12.25
CA ARG A 34 3.42 -11.70 -13.05
C ARG A 34 2.33 -12.60 -12.52
N PHE A 35 1.13 -12.06 -12.46
CA PHE A 35 -0.05 -12.75 -11.95
C PHE A 35 -1.18 -12.78 -12.99
N GLY A 36 -1.87 -13.93 -13.05
CA GLY A 36 -2.96 -14.18 -14.01
C GLY A 36 -4.36 -13.89 -13.48
N PHE A 37 -4.51 -13.03 -12.45
CA PHE A 37 -5.83 -12.74 -11.88
C PHE A 37 -6.74 -12.01 -12.87
N THR A 38 -7.98 -12.46 -12.92
CA THR A 38 -9.07 -11.86 -13.70
C THR A 38 -9.93 -10.96 -12.80
N GLY A 39 -10.82 -10.19 -13.41
CA GLY A 39 -11.72 -9.28 -12.71
C GLY A 39 -11.39 -7.81 -12.95
N GLU A 40 -12.28 -6.91 -12.53
CA GLU A 40 -12.19 -5.48 -12.82
C GLU A 40 -11.59 -4.67 -11.65
N ASN A 41 -11.82 -5.09 -10.39
CA ASN A 41 -11.37 -4.35 -9.23
C ASN A 41 -9.85 -4.42 -9.04
N VAL A 42 -9.17 -3.32 -9.27
CA VAL A 42 -7.71 -3.21 -9.16
C VAL A 42 -7.21 -3.37 -7.71
N VAL A 43 -8.01 -2.96 -6.73
CA VAL A 43 -7.65 -3.07 -5.31
C VAL A 43 -7.66 -4.53 -4.87
N TRP A 44 -8.70 -5.28 -5.26
CA TRP A 44 -8.77 -6.72 -5.01
C TRP A 44 -7.62 -7.49 -5.67
N LYS A 45 -7.35 -7.21 -6.96
CA LYS A 45 -6.20 -7.81 -7.66
C LYS A 45 -4.87 -7.53 -6.95
N ARG A 46 -4.67 -6.30 -6.45
CA ARG A 46 -3.48 -5.95 -5.68
C ARG A 46 -3.34 -6.80 -4.43
N MET A 47 -4.42 -7.00 -3.66
CA MET A 47 -4.40 -7.87 -2.49
C MET A 47 -4.03 -9.31 -2.84
N LEU A 48 -4.61 -9.86 -3.92
CA LEU A 48 -4.27 -11.20 -4.41
C LEU A 48 -2.79 -11.29 -4.82
N CYS A 49 -2.26 -10.29 -5.55
CA CYS A 49 -0.84 -10.22 -5.91
C CYS A 49 0.06 -10.22 -4.67
N TYR A 50 -0.28 -9.42 -3.66
CA TYR A 50 0.48 -9.34 -2.43
C TYR A 50 0.46 -10.67 -1.66
N ALA A 51 -0.71 -11.30 -1.55
CA ALA A 51 -0.87 -12.58 -0.86
C ALA A 51 -0.17 -13.75 -1.58
N GLU A 52 -0.13 -13.73 -2.91
CA GLU A 52 0.56 -14.76 -3.70
C GLU A 52 2.07 -14.56 -3.70
N TYR A 53 2.56 -13.33 -3.85
CA TYR A 53 3.98 -13.01 -3.76
C TYR A 53 4.54 -13.31 -2.36
N ASN A 54 3.83 -12.91 -1.33
CA ASN A 54 3.98 -13.27 0.09
C ASN A 54 5.43 -13.30 0.61
N GLN A 55 6.23 -12.29 0.30
CA GLN A 55 7.57 -12.15 0.86
C GLN A 55 7.59 -11.09 1.98
N GLU A 56 8.55 -11.23 2.91
CA GLU A 56 8.87 -10.16 3.83
C GLU A 56 9.33 -8.92 3.07
N GLY A 57 8.89 -7.73 3.48
CA GLY A 57 9.28 -6.51 2.82
C GLY A 57 8.28 -5.37 2.97
N ILE A 58 8.50 -4.32 2.19
CA ILE A 58 7.65 -3.13 2.19
C ILE A 58 6.90 -3.06 0.85
N TYR A 59 5.59 -3.11 0.93
CA TYR A 59 4.66 -3.03 -0.19
C TYR A 59 4.20 -1.59 -0.36
N LEU A 60 4.35 -1.06 -1.56
CA LEU A 60 4.10 0.35 -1.87
C LEU A 60 3.14 0.51 -3.06
N ASP A 61 2.24 1.49 -2.97
CA ASP A 61 1.44 1.92 -4.11
C ASP A 61 2.31 2.55 -5.19
N SER A 62 1.96 2.35 -6.46
CA SER A 62 2.74 2.83 -7.62
C SER A 62 2.84 4.37 -7.73
N ASP A 63 2.04 5.11 -6.98
CA ASP A 63 2.04 6.56 -6.89
C ASP A 63 2.78 7.08 -5.63
N MET A 64 3.74 6.30 -5.16
CA MET A 64 4.66 6.69 -4.10
C MET A 64 6.07 6.99 -4.60
N MET A 65 6.88 7.65 -3.77
CA MET A 65 8.30 7.91 -4.00
C MET A 65 9.07 7.73 -2.71
N VAL A 66 10.15 6.95 -2.74
CA VAL A 66 11.03 6.70 -1.58
C VAL A 66 12.16 7.72 -1.59
N MET A 67 12.31 8.46 -0.49
CA MET A 67 13.27 9.55 -0.34
C MET A 67 14.48 9.18 0.52
N LYS A 68 14.37 8.12 1.32
CA LYS A 68 15.43 7.66 2.24
C LYS A 68 15.42 6.14 2.34
N ASN A 69 16.54 5.58 2.80
CA ASN A 69 16.66 4.15 3.08
C ASN A 69 15.63 3.70 4.12
N LEU A 70 14.91 2.61 3.83
CA LEU A 70 13.82 2.07 4.65
C LEU A 70 14.24 0.88 5.53
N GLU A 71 15.49 0.43 5.48
CA GLU A 71 15.99 -0.67 6.35
C GLU A 71 15.71 -0.46 7.84
N PRO A 72 15.79 0.76 8.40
CA PRO A 72 15.48 0.97 9.81
C PRO A 72 14.06 0.54 10.21
N ILE A 73 13.10 0.54 9.27
CA ILE A 73 11.75 0.01 9.54
C ILE A 73 11.81 -1.50 9.73
N MET A 74 12.52 -2.20 8.85
CA MET A 74 12.65 -3.65 8.92
C MET A 74 13.48 -4.12 10.12
N ALA A 75 14.23 -3.24 10.78
CA ALA A 75 14.93 -3.53 12.03
C ALA A 75 14.03 -3.49 13.29
N LEU A 76 12.82 -2.89 13.20
CA LEU A 76 11.86 -2.87 14.30
C LEU A 76 11.28 -4.27 14.56
N ASP A 77 10.80 -4.51 15.76
CA ASP A 77 10.07 -5.74 16.13
C ASP A 77 8.58 -5.57 15.82
N PHE A 78 8.08 -6.25 14.78
CA PHE A 78 6.66 -6.24 14.36
C PHE A 78 6.33 -7.44 13.47
N ASP A 79 5.06 -7.78 13.39
CA ASP A 79 4.47 -8.64 12.36
C ASP A 79 4.09 -7.83 11.12
N VAL A 80 3.44 -6.67 11.36
CA VAL A 80 3.04 -5.69 10.34
C VAL A 80 3.27 -4.27 10.84
N ALA A 81 3.74 -3.37 9.96
CA ALA A 81 3.83 -1.94 10.25
C ALA A 81 3.06 -1.12 9.21
N LEU A 82 2.18 -0.23 9.69
CA LEU A 82 1.21 0.51 8.89
C LEU A 82 1.25 2.00 9.21
N THR A 83 0.77 2.82 8.27
CA THR A 83 0.52 4.24 8.50
C THR A 83 -0.97 4.51 8.64
N LYS A 84 -1.37 5.34 9.61
CA LYS A 84 -2.76 5.79 9.69
C LYS A 84 -3.15 6.66 8.50
N VAL A 85 -4.45 6.74 8.22
CA VAL A 85 -4.97 7.75 7.30
C VAL A 85 -4.73 9.16 7.86
N SER A 86 -4.39 10.10 7.00
CA SER A 86 -4.02 11.47 7.41
C SER A 86 -5.21 12.44 7.47
N HIS A 87 -6.40 11.97 7.12
CA HIS A 87 -7.62 12.78 7.05
C HIS A 87 -8.84 11.90 7.27
N GLN A 88 -9.96 12.54 7.61
CA GLN A 88 -11.23 11.87 7.77
C GLN A 88 -11.73 11.35 6.41
N ILE A 89 -12.18 10.09 6.38
CA ILE A 89 -12.78 9.47 5.19
C ILE A 89 -14.29 9.55 5.35
N ILE A 90 -14.92 10.31 4.47
CA ILE A 90 -16.39 10.47 4.43
C ILE A 90 -16.88 9.86 3.11
N ASP A 91 -17.86 8.96 3.19
CA ASP A 91 -18.48 8.38 2.01
C ASP A 91 -19.43 9.39 1.31
N PRO A 92 -19.93 9.08 0.09
CA PRO A 92 -20.85 9.94 -0.62
C PRO A 92 -22.19 10.21 0.11
N LYS A 93 -22.53 9.36 1.10
CA LYS A 93 -23.75 9.50 1.93
C LYS A 93 -23.49 10.28 3.23
N GLY A 94 -22.26 10.77 3.44
CA GLY A 94 -21.85 11.51 4.63
C GLY A 94 -21.44 10.66 5.83
N VAL A 95 -21.30 9.34 5.65
CA VAL A 95 -20.87 8.43 6.72
C VAL A 95 -19.35 8.53 6.90
N ASN A 96 -18.90 8.68 8.14
CA ASN A 96 -17.48 8.68 8.48
C ASN A 96 -16.95 7.23 8.55
N LEU A 97 -16.15 6.86 7.56
CA LEU A 97 -15.53 5.53 7.45
C LEU A 97 -14.15 5.42 8.10
N THR A 98 -13.62 6.52 8.69
CA THR A 98 -12.26 6.55 9.25
C THR A 98 -12.05 5.49 10.34
N ALA A 99 -13.08 5.22 11.14
CA ALA A 99 -13.01 4.18 12.19
C ALA A 99 -12.92 2.76 11.62
N LEU A 100 -13.54 2.53 10.45
CA LEU A 100 -13.50 1.23 9.76
C LEU A 100 -12.22 1.06 8.94
N MET A 101 -11.61 2.16 8.51
CA MET A 101 -10.43 2.21 7.67
C MET A 101 -9.36 3.13 8.25
N PRO A 102 -8.84 2.86 9.46
CA PRO A 102 -7.88 3.75 10.13
C PRO A 102 -6.50 3.75 9.46
N TYR A 103 -6.19 2.71 8.66
CA TYR A 103 -4.90 2.55 8.02
C TYR A 103 -4.96 2.79 6.50
N ASN A 104 -3.86 3.27 5.95
CA ASN A 104 -3.72 3.49 4.51
C ASN A 104 -2.98 2.34 3.84
N GLY A 105 -3.61 1.70 2.86
CA GLY A 105 -3.07 0.55 2.13
C GLY A 105 -1.90 0.85 1.18
N GLY A 106 -1.50 2.13 1.02
CA GLY A 106 -0.41 2.49 0.12
C GLY A 106 0.98 2.17 0.66
N PHE A 107 1.13 2.01 1.98
CA PHE A 107 2.37 1.62 2.64
C PHE A 107 2.09 0.50 3.65
N ILE A 108 2.63 -0.68 3.40
CA ILE A 108 2.49 -1.85 4.26
C ILE A 108 3.86 -2.52 4.41
N ALA A 109 4.45 -2.53 5.60
CA ALA A 109 5.64 -3.32 5.89
C ALA A 109 5.23 -4.62 6.59
N VAL A 110 5.74 -5.76 6.12
CA VAL A 110 5.32 -7.10 6.57
C VAL A 110 6.55 -7.95 6.89
N LYS A 111 6.52 -8.60 8.05
CA LYS A 111 7.43 -9.67 8.46
C LYS A 111 6.70 -11.01 8.61
N ASP A 112 5.45 -10.99 9.11
CA ASP A 112 4.64 -12.18 9.23
C ASP A 112 4.05 -12.60 7.88
N LYS A 113 4.58 -13.66 7.27
CA LYS A 113 4.11 -14.21 5.99
C LYS A 113 2.66 -14.71 6.02
N THR A 114 2.04 -14.84 7.19
CA THR A 114 0.63 -15.20 7.29
C THR A 114 -0.31 -14.00 7.14
N PHE A 115 0.21 -12.77 7.25
CA PHE A 115 -0.57 -11.54 7.25
C PHE A 115 -1.32 -11.29 5.94
N LEU A 116 -0.61 -11.24 4.81
CA LEU A 116 -1.20 -10.95 3.49
C LEU A 116 -2.21 -12.02 3.04
N PRO A 117 -1.94 -13.33 3.19
CA PRO A 117 -2.94 -14.38 2.97
C PRO A 117 -4.16 -14.26 3.91
N ALA A 118 -3.96 -13.85 5.17
CA ALA A 118 -5.07 -13.65 6.11
C ALA A 118 -5.99 -12.51 5.68
N MET A 119 -5.46 -11.43 5.07
CA MET A 119 -6.28 -10.36 4.50
C MET A 119 -7.22 -10.87 3.40
N VAL A 120 -6.70 -11.67 2.47
CA VAL A 120 -7.52 -12.26 1.39
C VAL A 120 -8.59 -13.19 1.97
N ARG A 121 -8.22 -14.04 2.92
CA ARG A 121 -9.17 -14.94 3.58
C ARG A 121 -10.27 -14.17 4.31
N HIS A 122 -9.91 -13.12 5.05
CA HIS A 122 -10.89 -12.28 5.76
C HIS A 122 -11.93 -11.67 4.82
N VAL A 123 -11.55 -11.17 3.65
CA VAL A 123 -12.51 -10.68 2.65
C VAL A 123 -13.46 -11.80 2.21
N ILE A 124 -12.94 -12.98 1.89
CA ILE A 124 -13.73 -14.13 1.42
C ILE A 124 -14.70 -14.58 2.51
N ASP A 125 -14.22 -14.72 3.75
CA ASP A 125 -15.05 -15.18 4.87
C ASP A 125 -16.17 -14.17 5.18
N THR A 126 -15.86 -12.87 5.23
CA THR A 126 -16.84 -11.80 5.46
C THR A 126 -17.88 -11.73 4.34
N GLN A 127 -17.49 -11.94 3.08
CA GLN A 127 -18.44 -12.01 1.96
C GLN A 127 -19.41 -13.16 2.12
N ASN A 128 -18.93 -14.35 2.49
CA ASN A 128 -19.76 -15.54 2.67
C ASN A 128 -20.74 -15.39 3.84
N GLU A 129 -20.33 -14.72 4.92
CA GLU A 129 -21.17 -14.48 6.08
C GLU A 129 -22.24 -13.41 5.86
N ALA A 130 -21.89 -12.34 5.15
CA ALA A 130 -22.75 -11.18 4.97
C ALA A 130 -23.58 -11.19 3.67
N ASP A 131 -23.36 -12.15 2.77
CA ASP A 131 -23.94 -12.22 1.41
C ASP A 131 -23.71 -10.90 0.62
N VAL A 132 -22.50 -10.33 0.76
CA VAL A 132 -22.11 -9.07 0.12
C VAL A 132 -20.78 -9.25 -0.60
N ASP A 133 -20.72 -8.87 -1.89
CA ASP A 133 -19.48 -8.91 -2.64
C ASP A 133 -18.55 -7.73 -2.26
N LEU A 134 -17.71 -7.93 -1.25
CA LEU A 134 -16.74 -6.93 -0.79
C LEU A 134 -15.68 -6.62 -1.83
N THR A 135 -15.40 -7.53 -2.79
CA THR A 135 -14.38 -7.31 -3.81
C THR A 135 -14.72 -6.18 -4.78
N GLN A 136 -15.97 -5.75 -4.83
CA GLN A 136 -16.42 -4.61 -5.64
C GLN A 136 -16.12 -3.26 -5.00
N TYR A 137 -15.85 -3.21 -3.68
CA TYR A 137 -15.60 -1.95 -2.99
C TYR A 137 -14.13 -1.53 -3.13
N TRP A 138 -13.91 -0.29 -3.50
CA TRP A 138 -12.56 0.30 -3.66
C TRP A 138 -11.74 0.36 -2.36
N TYR A 139 -12.38 0.14 -1.23
CA TYR A 139 -11.77 0.20 0.11
C TYR A 139 -11.71 -1.15 0.82
N CYS A 140 -11.97 -2.26 0.13
CA CYS A 140 -11.98 -3.60 0.75
C CYS A 140 -10.63 -3.94 1.42
N ASP A 141 -9.51 -3.49 0.86
CA ASP A 141 -8.19 -3.66 1.43
C ASP A 141 -7.99 -2.92 2.74
N GLN A 142 -8.44 -1.66 2.84
CA GLN A 142 -8.23 -0.82 4.02
C GLN A 142 -9.10 -1.27 5.21
N MET A 143 -10.31 -1.76 4.96
CA MET A 143 -11.14 -2.38 6.00
C MET A 143 -10.45 -3.63 6.55
N THR A 144 -10.04 -4.51 5.66
CA THR A 144 -9.36 -5.77 6.01
C THR A 144 -8.03 -5.52 6.73
N LEU A 145 -7.28 -4.48 6.34
CA LEU A 145 -6.05 -4.09 7.05
C LEU A 145 -6.30 -3.84 8.53
N ALA A 146 -7.38 -3.13 8.89
CA ALA A 146 -7.68 -2.81 10.28
C ALA A 146 -7.98 -4.07 11.10
N GLU A 147 -8.85 -4.93 10.57
CA GLU A 147 -9.28 -6.16 11.26
C GLU A 147 -8.12 -7.15 11.43
N VAL A 148 -7.39 -7.44 10.37
CA VAL A 148 -6.30 -8.42 10.41
C VAL A 148 -5.09 -7.90 11.19
N ALA A 149 -4.74 -6.61 11.05
CA ALA A 149 -3.63 -6.02 11.79
C ALA A 149 -3.88 -5.98 13.30
N GLY A 150 -5.14 -5.82 13.73
CA GLY A 150 -5.52 -5.85 15.13
C GLY A 150 -5.23 -7.18 15.86
N THR A 151 -4.97 -8.25 15.10
CA THR A 151 -4.61 -9.59 15.64
C THR A 151 -3.10 -9.87 15.62
N ARG A 152 -2.25 -8.88 15.32
CA ARG A 152 -0.80 -8.99 15.12
C ARG A 152 -0.02 -8.06 16.03
N ASN A 153 1.30 -8.28 16.11
CA ASN A 153 2.22 -7.29 16.65
C ASN A 153 2.33 -6.12 15.65
N LEU A 154 1.44 -5.14 15.81
CA LEU A 154 1.28 -3.99 14.93
C LEU A 154 2.12 -2.81 15.39
N VAL A 155 2.94 -2.28 14.49
CA VAL A 155 3.64 -1.00 14.67
C VAL A 155 2.97 0.09 13.82
N GLU A 156 2.50 1.16 14.47
CA GLU A 156 1.98 2.34 13.79
C GLU A 156 3.11 3.31 13.44
N LEU A 157 3.36 3.49 12.16
CA LEU A 157 4.39 4.41 11.66
C LEU A 157 3.85 5.82 11.49
N PRO A 158 4.63 6.87 11.83
CA PRO A 158 4.23 8.26 11.64
C PRO A 158 3.91 8.58 10.17
N VAL A 159 2.65 8.88 9.87
CA VAL A 159 2.16 9.14 8.50
C VAL A 159 2.89 10.30 7.81
N LYS A 160 3.29 11.33 8.56
CA LYS A 160 4.04 12.48 8.02
C LYS A 160 5.44 12.12 7.54
N ILE A 161 5.98 10.98 7.99
CA ILE A 161 7.30 10.48 7.63
C ILE A 161 7.19 9.41 6.54
N TYR A 162 6.35 8.40 6.75
CA TYR A 162 6.33 7.19 5.92
C TYR A 162 5.19 7.13 4.89
N ASN A 163 4.30 8.15 4.88
CA ASN A 163 3.19 8.21 3.91
C ASN A 163 2.71 9.66 3.73
N LYS A 164 3.67 10.58 3.55
CA LYS A 164 3.41 12.01 3.41
C LYS A 164 2.66 12.29 2.13
N THR A 165 1.39 12.70 2.24
CA THR A 165 0.58 13.07 1.07
C THR A 165 1.08 14.38 0.47
N VAL A 166 1.37 14.35 -0.84
CA VAL A 166 1.76 15.53 -1.65
C VAL A 166 0.62 15.88 -2.60
N LYS A 167 0.16 17.14 -2.56
CA LYS A 167 -1.00 17.61 -3.34
C LYS A 167 -0.66 18.68 -4.37
N LYS A 168 0.49 19.37 -4.22
CA LYS A 168 0.91 20.46 -5.09
C LYS A 168 2.44 20.57 -5.13
N PRO A 169 3.04 21.17 -6.18
CA PRO A 169 4.47 21.45 -6.23
C PRO A 169 4.92 22.34 -5.07
N GLY A 170 6.17 22.21 -4.65
CA GLY A 170 6.79 23.05 -3.63
C GLY A 170 6.28 22.84 -2.20
N MET A 171 5.54 21.76 -1.92
CA MET A 171 5.24 21.40 -0.53
C MET A 171 6.53 21.01 0.21
N ASP A 172 6.65 21.45 1.45
CA ASP A 172 7.73 21.00 2.33
C ASP A 172 7.62 19.50 2.60
N VAL A 173 8.63 18.76 2.17
CA VAL A 173 8.78 17.30 2.33
C VAL A 173 10.06 16.93 3.07
N SER A 174 10.76 17.89 3.66
CA SER A 174 12.11 17.73 4.24
C SER A 174 12.24 16.61 5.27
N GLY A 175 11.19 16.33 6.01
CA GLY A 175 11.16 15.25 7.02
C GLY A 175 10.63 13.92 6.52
N ALA A 176 10.12 13.85 5.28
CA ALA A 176 9.49 12.64 4.76
C ALA A 176 10.53 11.61 4.27
N TRP A 177 10.23 10.33 4.50
CA TRP A 177 10.96 9.19 3.95
C TRP A 177 10.22 8.57 2.77
N VAL A 178 8.89 8.65 2.77
CA VAL A 178 8.05 8.21 1.66
C VAL A 178 6.98 9.26 1.38
N LEU A 179 6.89 9.67 0.12
CA LEU A 179 5.87 10.57 -0.42
C LEU A 179 4.76 9.76 -1.10
N HIS A 180 3.53 10.23 -1.01
CA HIS A 180 2.37 9.61 -1.63
C HIS A 180 1.57 10.64 -2.43
N PHE A 181 1.45 10.44 -3.73
CA PHE A 181 0.85 11.36 -4.70
C PHE A 181 -0.58 10.96 -5.05
N LYS A 182 -1.50 11.04 -4.08
CA LYS A 182 -2.89 10.62 -4.24
C LYS A 182 -3.69 11.53 -5.16
N GLY A 183 -4.57 10.94 -5.96
CA GLY A 183 -5.49 11.68 -6.83
C GLY A 183 -4.76 12.67 -7.75
N ARG A 184 -5.11 13.96 -7.70
CA ARG A 184 -4.45 15.02 -8.48
C ARG A 184 -2.97 15.24 -8.12
N GLY A 185 -2.50 14.75 -6.96
CA GLY A 185 -1.09 14.77 -6.61
C GLY A 185 -0.20 14.03 -7.60
N LYS A 186 -0.74 13.07 -8.36
CA LYS A 186 -0.01 12.30 -9.38
C LYS A 186 0.60 13.19 -10.48
N GLU A 187 -0.06 14.29 -10.82
CA GLU A 187 0.38 15.24 -11.85
C GLU A 187 1.66 15.99 -11.44
N VAL A 188 1.96 16.07 -10.16
CA VAL A 188 3.13 16.78 -9.64
C VAL A 188 4.28 15.86 -9.23
N MET A 189 4.12 14.55 -9.35
CA MET A 189 5.13 13.58 -8.92
C MET A 189 6.50 13.82 -9.58
N GLU A 190 6.52 14.20 -10.85
CA GLU A 190 7.74 14.50 -11.60
C GLU A 190 8.55 15.68 -11.03
N SER A 191 7.89 16.63 -10.38
CA SER A 191 8.56 17.80 -9.79
C SER A 191 9.32 17.48 -8.50
N TYR A 192 9.29 16.25 -8.03
CA TYR A 192 9.97 15.77 -6.81
C TYR A 192 11.09 14.76 -7.10
N GLN A 193 11.42 14.48 -8.38
CA GLN A 193 12.58 13.67 -8.79
C GLN A 193 13.89 14.49 -8.65
#